data_912b93fd9fa72daa13fac0df71d9c718
#
_entry.id   912b93fd9fa72daa13fac0df71d9c718
#
_cell.length_a   1.000
_cell.length_b   1.000
_cell.length_c   1.000
_cell.angle_alpha   90.00
_cell.angle_beta   90.00
_cell.angle_gamma   90.00
#
_symmetry.space_group_name_H-M   'P 1'
#
loop_
_entity.id
_entity.type
_entity.pdbx_description
1 polymer ?
#
loop_
_entity_poly.entity_id
_entity_poly.type
_entity_poly.pdbx_seq_one_letter_code
_entity_poly.pdbx_strand_id
1 'polypeptide(L)'
;MKSNVKLLIIGAVVLVMLIGAIVALTVLEKDDEAQEAEETTATETLSRLLYEKDSSLISDIHVKNETGEYDIVKYDDSSWFVKDFIGVPHSTVAIQDILSAASSLTADQTASDNAEDLSVYGLASPRADVTITFDDSSKTVKEILVGSDSPSAGLTYVCFKGENTVYAVDTSDIDCYLNESFDFLTKTVYTAKQAEDENDTTDYTKINKLTISRKDIDYDIVLEYDTRHDDENIISGNSATHVMTSPVQLDLNPDTSYDVLNDVFNLTATDIAVVAPTDEIMAQFGLDDPFAEVDFDIVGGNFKLLIGNEYVDSDGKVLGRYCYADGINMIYMFNTDTIPWATVMPLDISMTMITSTYIYSISSIDVATADSSTHFELNGDSSDFQVK
;
A
#
# COMPACT_ATOMS: atom_id res chain seq x y z
N MET A 1 -17.67 10.58 36.76
CA MET A 1 -16.66 11.65 36.99
C MET A 1 -15.56 11.35 38.00
N LYS A 2 -15.61 10.30 38.84
CA LYS A 2 -14.57 10.00 39.87
C LYS A 2 -13.41 9.11 39.38
N SER A 3 -13.52 8.46 38.21
CA SER A 3 -12.48 7.56 37.68
C SER A 3 -11.34 8.31 36.95
N ASN A 4 -11.68 9.30 36.18
CA ASN A 4 -10.69 10.02 35.36
C ASN A 4 -9.75 10.94 36.17
N VAL A 5 -10.21 11.41 37.35
CA VAL A 5 -9.39 12.24 38.25
C VAL A 5 -8.31 11.39 38.91
N LYS A 6 -8.59 10.12 39.25
CA LYS A 6 -7.57 9.21 39.82
C LYS A 6 -6.45 8.88 38.80
N LEU A 7 -6.83 8.69 37.51
CA LEU A 7 -5.86 8.44 36.45
C LEU A 7 -4.94 9.67 36.21
N LEU A 8 -5.51 10.87 36.29
CA LEU A 8 -4.77 12.13 36.14
C LEU A 8 -3.81 12.39 37.30
N ILE A 9 -4.20 12.03 38.52
CA ILE A 9 -3.33 12.12 39.71
C ILE A 9 -2.19 11.11 39.64
N ILE A 10 -2.44 9.88 39.20
CA ILE A 10 -1.41 8.85 39.03
C ILE A 10 -0.41 9.29 37.95
N GLY A 11 -0.87 9.83 36.82
CA GLY A 11 -0.02 10.38 35.76
C GLY A 11 0.89 11.53 36.24
N ALA A 12 0.34 12.43 37.05
CA ALA A 12 1.10 13.55 37.65
C ALA A 12 2.15 13.07 38.64
N VAL A 13 1.85 12.06 39.46
CA VAL A 13 2.81 11.47 40.41
C VAL A 13 3.96 10.75 39.69
N VAL A 14 3.68 10.01 38.60
CA VAL A 14 4.69 9.34 37.78
C VAL A 14 5.59 10.38 37.08
N LEU A 15 5.01 11.48 36.59
CA LEU A 15 5.79 12.57 35.97
C LEU A 15 6.73 13.24 36.98
N VAL A 16 6.28 13.50 38.20
CA VAL A 16 7.10 14.10 39.27
C VAL A 16 8.22 13.14 39.70
N MET A 17 7.95 11.83 39.76
CA MET A 17 8.99 10.83 40.07
C MET A 17 10.06 10.72 38.97
N LEU A 18 9.65 10.82 37.69
CA LEU A 18 10.58 10.84 36.54
C LEU A 18 11.46 12.09 36.54
N ILE A 19 10.87 13.26 36.80
CA ILE A 19 11.64 14.50 36.93
C ILE A 19 12.59 14.44 38.15
N GLY A 20 12.15 13.88 39.28
CA GLY A 20 12.99 13.67 40.45
C GLY A 20 14.16 12.71 40.21
N ALA A 21 13.95 11.66 39.41
CA ALA A 21 15.02 10.71 39.03
C ALA A 21 16.06 11.35 38.09
N ILE A 22 15.63 12.20 37.16
CA ILE A 22 16.53 12.94 36.27
C ILE A 22 17.36 13.96 37.06
N VAL A 23 16.73 14.69 37.99
CA VAL A 23 17.48 15.64 38.88
C VAL A 23 18.43 14.92 39.82
N ALA A 24 18.06 13.76 40.35
CA ALA A 24 18.94 12.95 41.18
C ALA A 24 20.17 12.42 40.40
N LEU A 25 19.98 11.99 39.15
CA LEU A 25 21.08 11.57 38.26
C LEU A 25 22.03 12.74 37.95
N THR A 26 21.49 13.93 37.64
CA THR A 26 22.33 15.11 37.35
C THR A 26 23.05 15.71 38.59
N VAL A 27 22.56 15.43 39.81
CA VAL A 27 23.22 15.86 41.06
C VAL A 27 24.28 14.85 41.52
N LEU A 28 24.08 13.55 41.25
CA LEU A 28 25.06 12.52 41.57
C LEU A 28 26.30 12.53 40.65
N GLU A 29 26.21 13.12 39.47
CA GLU A 29 27.33 13.29 38.53
C GLU A 29 28.24 14.49 38.88
N LYS A 30 27.96 15.25 39.97
CA LYS A 30 28.73 16.44 40.33
C LYS A 30 29.75 16.27 41.43
N ASP A 31 29.88 15.11 42.07
CA ASP A 31 30.76 14.89 43.24
C ASP A 31 31.90 13.89 43.04
N ASP A 32 32.35 13.62 41.82
CA ASP A 32 33.61 12.91 41.57
C ASP A 32 34.53 13.76 40.66
N GLU A 33 35.13 14.79 41.23
CA GLU A 33 36.32 15.43 40.64
C GLU A 33 37.56 14.63 41.00
N ALA A 34 38.31 14.29 39.98
CA ALA A 34 39.72 13.94 39.86
C ALA A 34 40.02 12.48 39.47
N GLN A 35 39.86 12.18 38.19
CA GLN A 35 40.85 11.41 37.42
C GLN A 35 40.72 11.76 35.95
N GLU A 36 41.86 11.98 35.29
CA GLU A 36 42.04 12.38 33.91
C GLU A 36 41.07 11.65 32.97
N ALA A 37 40.03 12.34 32.50
CA ALA A 37 39.27 11.94 31.35
C ALA A 37 40.03 12.40 30.12
N GLU A 38 40.52 11.46 29.33
CA GLU A 38 40.77 11.70 27.93
C GLU A 38 39.52 12.39 27.37
N GLU A 39 39.66 13.61 26.90
CA GLU A 39 38.68 14.28 26.07
C GLU A 39 38.39 13.40 24.87
N THR A 40 37.36 12.59 24.97
CA THR A 40 36.65 12.14 23.76
C THR A 40 35.96 13.39 23.23
N THR A 41 36.69 14.16 22.46
CA THR A 41 36.12 15.17 21.56
C THR A 41 35.06 14.43 20.76
N ALA A 42 33.79 14.68 21.08
CA ALA A 42 32.74 14.44 20.12
C ALA A 42 33.09 15.33 18.93
N THR A 43 33.78 14.76 17.96
CA THR A 43 33.99 15.37 16.68
C THR A 43 32.57 15.55 16.13
N GLU A 44 32.09 16.78 16.07
CA GLU A 44 30.97 17.11 15.22
C GLU A 44 31.37 16.61 13.82
N THR A 45 30.81 15.47 13.43
CA THR A 45 31.01 14.90 12.11
C THR A 45 30.25 15.80 11.18
N LEU A 46 30.93 16.82 10.65
CA LEU A 46 30.37 17.67 9.59
C LEU A 46 30.14 16.77 8.38
N SER A 47 28.89 16.56 8.03
CA SER A 47 28.51 15.87 6.83
C SER A 47 29.22 16.51 5.62
N ARG A 48 29.76 15.68 4.75
CA ARG A 48 30.54 16.11 3.58
C ARG A 48 29.80 15.81 2.30
N LEU A 49 29.41 16.86 1.58
CA LEU A 49 28.87 16.71 0.24
C LEU A 49 29.97 16.14 -0.70
N LEU A 50 29.73 14.96 -1.26
CA LEU A 50 30.65 14.28 -2.18
C LEU A 50 30.42 14.74 -3.61
N TYR A 51 29.18 14.86 -4.03
CA TYR A 51 28.78 15.54 -5.25
C TYR A 51 27.30 15.94 -5.17
N GLU A 52 26.94 16.93 -6.02
CA GLU A 52 25.56 17.35 -6.28
C GLU A 52 25.43 17.74 -7.74
N LYS A 53 24.38 17.30 -8.39
CA LYS A 53 24.04 17.58 -9.79
C LYS A 53 22.53 17.76 -9.89
N ASP A 54 22.08 18.55 -10.84
CA ASP A 54 20.66 18.65 -11.17
C ASP A 54 20.15 17.30 -11.71
N SER A 55 19.09 16.75 -11.08
CA SER A 55 18.48 15.47 -11.47
C SER A 55 17.97 15.49 -12.92
N SER A 56 17.60 16.65 -13.45
CA SER A 56 17.20 16.82 -14.86
C SER A 56 18.30 16.48 -15.86
N LEU A 57 19.57 16.53 -15.43
CA LEU A 57 20.74 16.19 -16.24
C LEU A 57 21.06 14.69 -16.22
N ILE A 58 20.42 13.90 -15.38
CA ILE A 58 20.60 12.44 -15.41
C ILE A 58 20.04 11.93 -16.75
N SER A 59 20.78 11.07 -17.42
CA SER A 59 20.37 10.43 -18.68
C SER A 59 20.14 8.93 -18.52
N ASP A 60 20.90 8.30 -17.62
CA ASP A 60 20.87 6.85 -17.39
C ASP A 60 21.42 6.54 -16.00
N ILE A 61 20.82 5.55 -15.33
CA ILE A 61 21.33 4.96 -14.09
C ILE A 61 21.38 3.44 -14.31
N HIS A 62 22.59 2.92 -14.39
CA HIS A 62 22.84 1.49 -14.46
C HIS A 62 23.13 0.95 -13.08
N VAL A 63 22.41 -0.08 -12.66
CA VAL A 63 22.57 -0.75 -11.36
C VAL A 63 22.84 -2.22 -11.58
N LYS A 64 23.90 -2.71 -10.94
CA LYS A 64 24.16 -4.14 -10.80
C LYS A 64 24.28 -4.48 -9.33
N ASN A 65 23.37 -5.29 -8.82
CA ASN A 65 23.30 -5.68 -7.42
C ASN A 65 23.11 -7.20 -7.25
N GLU A 66 22.86 -7.67 -6.03
CA GLU A 66 22.68 -9.10 -5.74
C GLU A 66 21.43 -9.70 -6.40
N THR A 67 20.41 -8.89 -6.72
CA THR A 67 19.16 -9.33 -7.32
C THR A 67 19.20 -9.35 -8.84
N GLY A 68 20.15 -8.63 -9.47
CA GLY A 68 20.30 -8.58 -10.91
C GLY A 68 20.99 -7.32 -11.42
N GLU A 69 20.71 -7.01 -12.69
CA GLU A 69 21.27 -5.90 -13.40
C GLU A 69 20.16 -5.21 -14.23
N TYR A 70 20.03 -3.89 -14.12
CA TYR A 70 19.00 -3.12 -14.82
C TYR A 70 19.45 -1.68 -15.08
N ASP A 71 18.78 -1.06 -16.04
CA ASP A 71 18.96 0.36 -16.38
C ASP A 71 17.67 1.14 -16.09
N ILE A 72 17.79 2.28 -15.40
CA ILE A 72 16.73 3.30 -15.32
C ILE A 72 17.03 4.35 -16.37
N VAL A 73 16.16 4.47 -17.36
CA VAL A 73 16.38 5.34 -18.52
C VAL A 73 15.31 6.42 -18.63
N LYS A 74 15.75 7.58 -19.11
CA LYS A 74 14.85 8.67 -19.45
C LYS A 74 14.20 8.40 -20.80
N TYR A 75 12.85 8.35 -20.85
CA TYR A 75 12.10 8.11 -22.08
C TYR A 75 11.71 9.41 -22.78
N ASP A 76 11.27 10.41 -21.99
CA ASP A 76 10.98 11.77 -22.43
C ASP A 76 11.38 12.76 -21.33
N ASP A 77 11.03 14.04 -21.47
CA ASP A 77 11.45 15.07 -20.51
C ASP A 77 10.90 14.85 -19.07
N SER A 78 9.88 14.02 -18.90
CA SER A 78 9.19 13.82 -17.61
C SER A 78 9.07 12.36 -17.18
N SER A 79 9.37 11.41 -18.09
CA SER A 79 9.08 9.99 -17.87
C SER A 79 10.35 9.16 -17.77
N TRP A 80 10.43 8.34 -16.71
CA TRP A 80 11.53 7.44 -16.43
C TRP A 80 11.02 6.01 -16.27
N PHE A 81 11.78 5.04 -16.78
CA PHE A 81 11.41 3.63 -16.80
C PHE A 81 12.60 2.73 -16.52
N VAL A 82 12.33 1.55 -15.96
CA VAL A 82 13.24 0.42 -16.13
C VAL A 82 13.23 0.06 -17.62
N LYS A 83 14.37 0.04 -18.25
CA LYS A 83 14.53 -0.09 -19.70
C LYS A 83 13.81 -1.32 -20.29
N ASP A 84 13.85 -2.44 -19.59
CA ASP A 84 13.22 -3.67 -20.04
C ASP A 84 11.70 -3.69 -19.82
N PHE A 85 11.14 -2.71 -19.08
CA PHE A 85 9.74 -2.63 -18.71
C PHE A 85 9.04 -1.38 -19.25
N ILE A 86 9.57 -0.79 -20.33
CA ILE A 86 8.91 0.35 -20.99
C ILE A 86 7.51 -0.06 -21.45
N GLY A 87 6.52 0.76 -21.11
CA GLY A 87 5.12 0.53 -21.49
C GLY A 87 4.26 -0.12 -20.41
N VAL A 88 4.82 -0.40 -19.23
CA VAL A 88 4.03 -0.76 -18.04
C VAL A 88 4.11 0.35 -16.98
N PRO A 89 3.13 0.47 -16.09
CA PRO A 89 3.12 1.51 -15.07
C PRO A 89 4.25 1.36 -14.05
N HIS A 90 4.97 2.45 -13.77
CA HIS A 90 6.04 2.52 -12.79
C HIS A 90 5.61 3.23 -11.51
N SER A 91 6.25 2.88 -10.40
CA SER A 91 6.12 3.57 -9.12
C SER A 91 6.80 4.93 -9.20
N THR A 92 6.00 5.99 -9.15
CA THR A 92 6.53 7.37 -9.14
C THR A 92 7.46 7.60 -7.95
N VAL A 93 7.16 7.00 -6.79
CA VAL A 93 7.98 7.13 -5.58
C VAL A 93 9.32 6.45 -5.78
N ALA A 94 9.35 5.18 -6.16
CA ALA A 94 10.62 4.44 -6.35
C ALA A 94 11.52 5.08 -7.42
N ILE A 95 10.93 5.55 -8.52
CA ILE A 95 11.67 6.31 -9.55
C ILE A 95 12.21 7.63 -8.98
N GLN A 96 11.42 8.37 -8.20
CA GLN A 96 11.88 9.61 -7.60
C GLN A 96 12.99 9.39 -6.58
N ASP A 97 12.93 8.31 -5.80
CA ASP A 97 13.94 7.96 -4.79
C ASP A 97 15.29 7.68 -5.46
N ILE A 98 15.33 6.85 -6.51
CA ILE A 98 16.59 6.54 -7.21
C ILE A 98 17.15 7.75 -7.96
N LEU A 99 16.30 8.63 -8.52
CA LEU A 99 16.74 9.87 -9.14
C LEU A 99 17.32 10.85 -8.10
N SER A 100 16.74 10.92 -6.92
CA SER A 100 17.22 11.74 -5.81
C SER A 100 18.58 11.23 -5.32
N ALA A 101 18.72 9.94 -5.07
CA ALA A 101 19.97 9.29 -4.69
C ALA A 101 21.07 9.49 -5.75
N ALA A 102 20.71 9.42 -7.05
CA ALA A 102 21.64 9.63 -8.14
C ALA A 102 22.04 11.10 -8.34
N SER A 103 21.23 12.05 -7.87
CA SER A 103 21.51 13.48 -8.05
C SER A 103 22.53 14.03 -7.07
N SER A 104 22.60 13.48 -5.87
CA SER A 104 23.52 13.93 -4.81
C SER A 104 23.92 12.81 -3.88
N LEU A 105 25.11 12.90 -3.33
CA LEU A 105 25.60 12.00 -2.29
C LEU A 105 26.33 12.78 -1.23
N THR A 106 25.92 12.60 0.02
CA THR A 106 26.53 13.21 1.19
C THR A 106 27.08 12.14 2.11
N ALA A 107 28.31 12.28 2.55
CA ALA A 107 28.90 11.39 3.56
C ALA A 107 28.72 11.98 4.94
N ASP A 108 28.28 11.16 5.88
CA ASP A 108 28.26 11.51 7.30
C ASP A 108 29.64 11.49 7.90
N GLN A 109 30.48 10.57 7.42
CA GLN A 109 31.89 10.50 7.84
C GLN A 109 32.77 9.88 6.76
N THR A 110 34.06 10.19 6.81
CA THR A 110 35.08 9.45 6.06
C THR A 110 35.56 8.29 6.92
N ALA A 111 35.25 7.05 6.49
CA ALA A 111 35.65 5.84 7.20
C ALA A 111 37.15 5.53 7.01
N SER A 112 37.70 5.85 5.84
CA SER A 112 39.14 5.76 5.55
C SER A 112 39.50 6.70 4.40
N ASP A 113 40.57 7.48 4.56
CA ASP A 113 41.09 8.33 3.48
C ASP A 113 41.83 7.53 2.39
N ASN A 114 42.37 6.35 2.75
CA ASN A 114 43.07 5.46 1.85
C ASN A 114 43.04 4.02 2.39
N ALA A 115 42.00 3.29 2.11
CA ALA A 115 41.85 1.91 2.56
C ALA A 115 42.85 0.98 1.85
N GLU A 116 43.67 0.24 2.62
CA GLU A 116 44.57 -0.77 2.04
C GLU A 116 43.83 -2.03 1.61
N ASP A 117 42.68 -2.33 2.23
CA ASP A 117 41.84 -3.49 1.97
C ASP A 117 40.36 -3.08 1.95
N LEU A 118 39.79 -2.98 0.78
CA LEU A 118 38.38 -2.68 0.56
C LEU A 118 37.44 -3.81 1.01
N SER A 119 37.94 -5.03 1.23
CA SER A 119 37.12 -6.17 1.68
C SER A 119 36.57 -5.97 3.11
N VAL A 120 37.27 -5.19 3.94
CA VAL A 120 36.85 -4.86 5.31
C VAL A 120 35.54 -4.06 5.32
N TYR A 121 35.27 -3.34 4.25
CA TYR A 121 34.08 -2.49 4.06
C TYR A 121 33.04 -3.14 3.13
N GLY A 122 33.24 -4.39 2.69
CA GLY A 122 32.39 -5.06 1.71
C GLY A 122 32.52 -4.52 0.28
N LEU A 123 33.49 -3.64 0.01
CA LEU A 123 33.64 -2.93 -1.27
C LEU A 123 34.49 -3.68 -2.30
N ALA A 124 35.19 -4.77 -1.90
CA ALA A 124 35.84 -5.67 -2.84
C ALA A 124 34.86 -6.60 -3.57
N SER A 125 33.69 -6.83 -2.96
CA SER A 125 32.53 -7.50 -3.54
C SER A 125 31.29 -6.70 -3.13
N PRO A 126 31.01 -5.59 -3.81
CA PRO A 126 29.96 -4.66 -3.39
C PRO A 126 28.58 -5.26 -3.55
N ARG A 127 27.63 -4.87 -2.68
CA ARG A 127 26.21 -5.21 -2.79
C ARG A 127 25.56 -4.58 -4.01
N ALA A 128 26.04 -3.39 -4.41
CA ALA A 128 25.66 -2.76 -5.67
C ALA A 128 26.86 -2.03 -6.31
N ASP A 129 26.93 -2.08 -7.65
CA ASP A 129 27.81 -1.30 -8.53
C ASP A 129 26.90 -0.42 -9.37
N VAL A 130 26.95 0.89 -9.16
CA VAL A 130 26.03 1.87 -9.73
C VAL A 130 26.82 2.81 -10.65
N THR A 131 26.35 2.97 -11.88
CA THR A 131 26.89 3.94 -12.83
C THR A 131 25.82 4.96 -13.19
N ILE A 132 26.05 6.23 -12.89
CA ILE A 132 25.16 7.35 -13.16
C ILE A 132 25.76 8.20 -14.26
N THR A 133 25.04 8.37 -15.36
CA THR A 133 25.46 9.19 -16.51
C THR A 133 24.66 10.48 -16.55
N PHE A 134 25.38 11.61 -16.64
CA PHE A 134 24.78 12.94 -16.75
C PHE A 134 24.95 13.50 -18.15
N ASP A 135 23.90 14.07 -18.70
CA ASP A 135 23.90 14.77 -19.98
C ASP A 135 24.33 16.26 -19.83
N ASP A 136 25.35 16.49 -19.01
CA ASP A 136 25.99 17.80 -18.89
C ASP A 136 27.02 18.01 -19.97
N SER A 137 27.58 19.24 -20.05
CA SER A 137 28.61 19.61 -21.07
C SER A 137 29.88 18.74 -21.00
N SER A 138 30.14 18.12 -19.85
CA SER A 138 31.32 17.28 -19.59
C SER A 138 31.01 15.79 -19.75
N LYS A 139 29.73 15.42 -19.96
CA LYS A 139 29.25 14.02 -19.95
C LYS A 139 29.74 13.29 -18.71
N THR A 140 29.48 13.91 -17.56
CA THR A 140 29.94 13.40 -16.27
C THR A 140 29.39 12.00 -16.03
N VAL A 141 30.27 11.10 -15.56
CA VAL A 141 29.86 9.76 -15.07
C VAL A 141 30.28 9.64 -13.61
N LYS A 142 29.41 9.09 -12.78
CA LYS A 142 29.70 8.72 -11.40
C LYS A 142 29.53 7.21 -11.25
N GLU A 143 30.57 6.56 -10.77
CA GLU A 143 30.54 5.12 -10.49
C GLU A 143 30.71 4.92 -8.97
N ILE A 144 29.68 4.33 -8.34
CA ILE A 144 29.55 4.18 -6.89
C ILE A 144 29.49 2.70 -6.54
N LEU A 145 30.32 2.25 -5.64
CA LEU A 145 30.26 0.91 -5.05
C LEU A 145 29.59 1.01 -3.68
N VAL A 146 28.55 0.21 -3.44
CA VAL A 146 27.83 0.09 -2.16
C VAL A 146 28.32 -1.14 -1.44
N GLY A 147 28.94 -0.95 -0.28
CA GLY A 147 29.52 -2.03 0.53
C GLY A 147 28.59 -2.54 1.61
N SER A 148 29.19 -3.00 2.72
CA SER A 148 28.46 -3.48 3.90
C SER A 148 27.98 -2.33 4.79
N ASP A 149 27.04 -2.65 5.68
CA ASP A 149 26.61 -1.71 6.70
C ASP A 149 27.74 -1.42 7.67
N SER A 150 27.82 -0.16 8.12
CA SER A 150 28.76 0.28 9.12
C SER A 150 28.34 -0.26 10.51
N PRO A 151 29.28 -0.50 11.45
CA PRO A 151 28.95 -0.72 12.85
C PRO A 151 28.16 0.43 13.50
N SER A 152 28.25 1.64 12.93
CA SER A 152 27.39 2.77 13.31
C SER A 152 26.02 2.57 12.69
N ALA A 153 24.96 2.54 13.51
CA ALA A 153 23.60 2.28 13.07
C ALA A 153 23.15 3.30 12.01
N GLY A 154 22.49 2.79 10.96
CA GLY A 154 21.92 3.60 9.89
C GLY A 154 22.92 4.07 8.84
N LEU A 155 24.18 3.64 8.89
CA LEU A 155 25.18 4.01 7.89
C LEU A 155 25.65 2.81 7.07
N THR A 156 25.95 3.06 5.80
CA THR A 156 26.49 2.08 4.85
C THR A 156 27.77 2.61 4.21
N TYR A 157 28.74 1.72 4.01
CA TYR A 157 30.00 2.07 3.37
C TYR A 157 29.84 2.20 1.85
N VAL A 158 30.40 3.28 1.31
CA VAL A 158 30.48 3.52 -0.12
C VAL A 158 31.87 4.00 -0.54
N CYS A 159 32.24 3.77 -1.80
CA CYS A 159 33.40 4.45 -2.41
C CYS A 159 33.11 4.72 -3.89
N PHE A 160 33.83 5.66 -4.49
CA PHE A 160 33.85 5.79 -5.93
C PHE A 160 34.75 4.70 -6.53
N LYS A 161 34.29 4.10 -7.61
CA LYS A 161 35.00 3.01 -8.28
C LYS A 161 36.40 3.45 -8.73
N GLY A 162 37.39 2.67 -8.32
CA GLY A 162 38.81 3.01 -8.59
C GLY A 162 39.45 3.92 -7.55
N GLU A 163 38.72 4.35 -6.53
CA GLU A 163 39.24 5.11 -5.40
C GLU A 163 39.37 4.21 -4.16
N ASN A 164 40.29 4.59 -3.26
CA ASN A 164 40.48 3.90 -1.98
C ASN A 164 39.92 4.70 -0.78
N THR A 165 39.33 5.86 -1.03
CA THR A 165 38.63 6.60 0.02
C THR A 165 37.28 5.99 0.27
N VAL A 166 37.03 5.60 1.50
CA VAL A 166 35.78 4.98 1.95
C VAL A 166 34.98 5.97 2.77
N TYR A 167 33.74 6.13 2.42
CA TYR A 167 32.77 6.97 3.12
C TYR A 167 31.73 6.10 3.80
N ALA A 168 31.13 6.62 4.88
CA ALA A 168 29.90 6.09 5.46
C ALA A 168 28.79 7.12 5.21
N VAL A 169 27.72 6.69 4.56
CA VAL A 169 26.55 7.50 4.17
C VAL A 169 25.32 6.99 4.87
N ASP A 170 24.28 7.81 5.00
CA ASP A 170 23.00 7.34 5.49
C ASP A 170 22.49 6.21 4.57
N THR A 171 22.09 5.11 5.18
CA THR A 171 21.60 3.94 4.43
C THR A 171 20.37 4.28 3.57
N SER A 172 19.51 5.17 4.06
CA SER A 172 18.31 5.61 3.34
C SER A 172 18.62 6.41 2.06
N ASP A 173 19.81 6.98 1.94
CA ASP A 173 20.23 7.71 0.73
C ASP A 173 20.63 6.78 -0.42
N ILE A 174 20.88 5.49 -0.14
CA ILE A 174 21.45 4.56 -1.13
C ILE A 174 20.76 3.19 -1.19
N ASP A 175 19.79 2.91 -0.30
CA ASP A 175 19.09 1.62 -0.24
C ASP A 175 18.31 1.31 -1.52
N CYS A 176 17.82 2.34 -2.24
CA CYS A 176 17.17 2.19 -3.54
C CYS A 176 18.05 1.48 -4.60
N TYR A 177 19.38 1.51 -4.46
CA TYR A 177 20.31 0.78 -5.34
C TYR A 177 20.35 -0.74 -5.05
N LEU A 178 19.77 -1.18 -3.94
CA LEU A 178 19.68 -2.60 -3.57
C LEU A 178 18.36 -3.23 -4.00
N ASN A 179 17.42 -2.43 -4.52
CA ASN A 179 16.14 -2.87 -5.03
C ASN A 179 16.29 -3.81 -6.24
N GLU A 180 15.34 -4.70 -6.42
CA GLU A 180 15.20 -5.42 -7.69
C GLU A 180 14.43 -4.58 -8.73
N SER A 181 14.56 -4.96 -9.99
CA SER A 181 13.94 -4.19 -11.09
C SER A 181 12.41 -4.07 -10.99
N PHE A 182 11.75 -5.06 -10.37
CA PHE A 182 10.28 -5.06 -10.17
C PHE A 182 9.83 -4.08 -9.08
N ASP A 183 10.70 -3.69 -8.15
CA ASP A 183 10.36 -2.70 -7.11
C ASP A 183 10.07 -1.30 -7.69
N PHE A 184 10.53 -1.04 -8.92
CA PHE A 184 10.22 0.19 -9.64
C PHE A 184 8.87 0.17 -10.36
N LEU A 185 8.14 -0.93 -10.35
CA LEU A 185 6.82 -1.03 -10.95
C LEU A 185 5.73 -0.72 -9.91
N THR A 186 4.58 -0.20 -10.39
CA THR A 186 3.47 0.04 -9.46
C THR A 186 2.73 -1.23 -9.14
N LYS A 187 2.46 -1.45 -7.85
CA LYS A 187 1.55 -2.48 -7.36
C LYS A 187 0.11 -1.97 -7.24
N THR A 188 -0.12 -0.68 -7.45
CA THR A 188 -1.47 -0.11 -7.54
C THR A 188 -2.09 -0.48 -8.88
N VAL A 189 -3.19 -1.22 -8.84
CA VAL A 189 -3.82 -1.80 -10.03
C VAL A 189 -4.94 -0.92 -10.56
N TYR A 190 -5.62 -0.19 -9.68
CA TYR A 190 -6.64 0.77 -10.07
C TYR A 190 -6.54 2.04 -9.24
N THR A 191 -6.77 3.16 -9.91
CA THR A 191 -6.91 4.46 -9.27
C THR A 191 -8.08 5.20 -9.93
N ALA A 192 -9.02 5.68 -9.11
CA ALA A 192 -10.13 6.47 -9.61
C ALA A 192 -9.63 7.74 -10.32
N LYS A 193 -10.30 8.11 -11.41
CA LYS A 193 -10.05 9.39 -12.07
C LYS A 193 -10.18 10.52 -11.05
N GLN A 194 -9.30 11.49 -11.12
CA GLN A 194 -9.37 12.69 -10.28
C GLN A 194 -10.13 13.80 -11.00
N ALA A 195 -10.74 14.69 -10.21
CA ALA A 195 -11.37 15.89 -10.74
C ALA A 195 -10.34 16.71 -11.56
N GLU A 196 -10.76 17.22 -12.72
CA GLU A 196 -9.88 17.97 -13.62
C GLU A 196 -9.59 19.39 -13.11
N ASP A 197 -10.55 19.97 -12.41
CA ASP A 197 -10.43 21.27 -11.77
C ASP A 197 -11.40 21.41 -10.56
N GLU A 198 -11.36 22.53 -9.86
CA GLU A 198 -12.19 22.82 -8.69
C GLU A 198 -13.70 22.93 -8.98
N ASN A 199 -14.10 23.02 -10.24
CA ASN A 199 -15.50 23.07 -10.65
C ASN A 199 -16.04 21.70 -11.06
N ASP A 200 -15.16 20.70 -11.21
CA ASP A 200 -15.54 19.32 -11.48
C ASP A 200 -16.01 18.67 -10.17
N THR A 201 -17.31 18.58 -10.00
CA THR A 201 -17.99 17.97 -8.86
C THR A 201 -18.37 16.51 -9.09
N THR A 202 -17.83 15.89 -10.13
CA THR A 202 -18.12 14.51 -10.48
C THR A 202 -17.57 13.55 -9.44
N ASP A 203 -18.41 12.66 -8.94
CA ASP A 203 -17.97 11.58 -8.07
C ASP A 203 -17.39 10.42 -8.90
N TYR A 204 -16.09 10.42 -9.10
CA TYR A 204 -15.36 9.39 -9.83
C TYR A 204 -15.19 8.08 -9.05
N THR A 205 -15.68 8.01 -7.82
CA THR A 205 -15.72 6.77 -7.03
C THR A 205 -17.10 6.10 -7.06
N LYS A 206 -18.05 6.70 -7.79
CA LYS A 206 -19.39 6.12 -7.95
C LYS A 206 -19.35 4.94 -8.92
N ILE A 207 -19.70 3.76 -8.43
CA ILE A 207 -19.95 2.56 -9.24
C ILE A 207 -21.40 2.59 -9.69
N ASN A 208 -21.66 2.55 -10.99
CA ASN A 208 -23.01 2.39 -11.53
C ASN A 208 -23.45 0.94 -11.45
N LYS A 209 -22.51 0.02 -11.75
CA LYS A 209 -22.78 -1.42 -11.79
C LYS A 209 -21.50 -2.20 -11.53
N LEU A 210 -21.62 -3.25 -10.74
CA LEU A 210 -20.60 -4.28 -10.53
C LEU A 210 -21.18 -5.63 -10.97
N THR A 211 -20.47 -6.34 -11.83
CA THR A 211 -20.82 -7.71 -12.25
C THR A 211 -19.68 -8.64 -11.86
N ILE A 212 -19.99 -9.73 -11.15
CA ILE A 212 -19.05 -10.77 -10.76
C ILE A 212 -19.52 -12.09 -11.37
N SER A 213 -18.76 -12.60 -12.33
CA SER A 213 -18.99 -13.90 -12.98
C SER A 213 -17.91 -14.88 -12.49
N ARG A 214 -18.30 -16.02 -11.91
CA ARG A 214 -17.38 -17.01 -11.34
C ARG A 214 -17.71 -18.42 -11.78
N LYS A 215 -16.67 -19.26 -11.92
CA LYS A 215 -16.82 -20.66 -12.36
C LYS A 215 -17.42 -21.60 -11.32
N ASP A 216 -17.39 -21.23 -10.04
CA ASP A 216 -17.91 -22.05 -8.94
C ASP A 216 -19.41 -21.85 -8.66
N ILE A 217 -20.03 -20.88 -9.32
CA ILE A 217 -21.48 -20.58 -9.29
C ILE A 217 -22.04 -20.50 -10.70
N ASP A 218 -23.33 -20.78 -10.88
CA ASP A 218 -24.01 -20.84 -12.16
C ASP A 218 -24.83 -19.58 -12.50
N TYR A 219 -24.54 -18.49 -11.79
CA TYR A 219 -25.16 -17.17 -11.94
C TYR A 219 -24.16 -16.05 -11.71
N ASP A 220 -24.40 -14.90 -12.33
CA ASP A 220 -23.66 -13.70 -12.02
C ASP A 220 -24.22 -13.01 -10.78
N ILE A 221 -23.33 -12.46 -9.95
CA ILE A 221 -23.71 -11.52 -8.89
C ILE A 221 -23.65 -10.12 -9.51
N VAL A 222 -24.79 -9.44 -9.54
CA VAL A 222 -24.90 -8.10 -10.12
C VAL A 222 -25.39 -7.13 -9.06
N LEU A 223 -24.59 -6.09 -8.81
CA LEU A 223 -24.92 -4.99 -7.91
C LEU A 223 -25.08 -3.73 -8.76
N GLU A 224 -26.17 -3.01 -8.59
CA GLU A 224 -26.45 -1.77 -9.31
C GLU A 224 -26.70 -0.63 -8.34
N TYR A 225 -26.26 0.57 -8.72
CA TYR A 225 -26.54 1.77 -7.93
C TYR A 225 -28.03 1.96 -7.74
N ASP A 226 -28.44 2.16 -6.49
CA ASP A 226 -29.83 2.37 -6.14
C ASP A 226 -30.19 3.85 -6.33
N THR A 227 -30.90 4.15 -7.43
CA THR A 227 -31.32 5.52 -7.75
C THR A 227 -32.27 6.15 -6.73
N ARG A 228 -32.81 5.35 -5.77
CA ARG A 228 -33.55 5.91 -4.63
C ARG A 228 -32.69 6.82 -3.77
N HIS A 229 -31.34 6.65 -3.80
CA HIS A 229 -30.39 7.54 -3.11
C HIS A 229 -30.29 8.94 -3.74
N ASP A 230 -30.80 9.13 -4.94
CA ASP A 230 -30.86 10.45 -5.57
C ASP A 230 -32.02 11.31 -4.99
N ASP A 231 -32.94 10.72 -4.23
CA ASP A 231 -34.03 11.42 -3.55
C ASP A 231 -33.87 11.38 -2.02
N GLU A 232 -33.42 12.49 -1.45
CA GLU A 232 -33.18 12.66 -0.02
C GLU A 232 -34.40 12.36 0.88
N ASN A 233 -35.61 12.29 0.33
CA ASN A 233 -36.84 12.02 1.05
C ASN A 233 -37.20 10.52 1.13
N ILE A 234 -36.55 9.66 0.35
CA ILE A 234 -36.95 8.26 0.21
C ILE A 234 -36.09 7.31 1.02
N ILE A 235 -34.82 7.61 1.25
CA ILE A 235 -33.88 6.71 1.91
C ILE A 235 -33.44 7.21 3.27
N SER A 236 -33.52 6.35 4.28
CA SER A 236 -32.90 6.59 5.58
C SER A 236 -31.39 6.27 5.50
N GLY A 237 -30.55 7.03 6.20
CA GLY A 237 -29.10 6.97 6.15
C GLY A 237 -28.39 5.65 6.54
N ASN A 238 -29.13 4.53 6.65
CA ASN A 238 -28.60 3.20 6.98
C ASN A 238 -28.78 2.18 5.84
N SER A 239 -29.08 2.61 4.61
CA SER A 239 -29.18 1.72 3.46
C SER A 239 -27.88 1.75 2.65
N ALA A 240 -27.51 0.60 2.08
CA ALA A 240 -26.40 0.54 1.14
C ALA A 240 -26.71 1.35 -0.12
N THR A 241 -25.68 1.89 -0.75
CA THR A 241 -25.82 2.68 -1.98
C THR A 241 -26.24 1.87 -3.21
N HIS A 242 -26.17 0.54 -3.13
CA HIS A 242 -26.45 -0.39 -4.21
C HIS A 242 -27.50 -1.42 -3.78
N VAL A 243 -28.13 -2.02 -4.78
CA VAL A 243 -29.00 -3.19 -4.64
C VAL A 243 -28.44 -4.33 -5.46
N MET A 244 -28.65 -5.57 -5.01
CA MET A 244 -28.39 -6.74 -5.84
C MET A 244 -29.57 -6.92 -6.81
N THR A 245 -29.29 -7.10 -8.09
CA THR A 245 -30.28 -7.36 -9.14
C THR A 245 -30.18 -8.77 -9.71
N SER A 246 -29.08 -9.48 -9.48
CA SER A 246 -28.87 -10.89 -9.81
C SER A 246 -28.06 -11.57 -8.72
N PRO A 247 -28.34 -12.85 -8.38
CA PRO A 247 -29.33 -13.76 -8.96
C PRO A 247 -30.77 -13.46 -8.53
N VAL A 248 -30.99 -12.64 -7.54
CA VAL A 248 -32.29 -12.24 -7.04
C VAL A 248 -32.23 -10.80 -6.55
N GLN A 249 -33.31 -10.06 -6.67
CA GLN A 249 -33.35 -8.69 -6.19
C GLN A 249 -33.41 -8.65 -4.68
N LEU A 250 -32.37 -8.09 -4.04
CA LEU A 250 -32.23 -7.93 -2.60
C LEU A 250 -31.58 -6.60 -2.25
N ASP A 251 -32.03 -6.00 -1.16
CA ASP A 251 -31.29 -4.87 -0.56
C ASP A 251 -29.99 -5.38 0.07
N LEU A 252 -28.93 -4.59 -0.02
CA LEU A 252 -27.62 -4.93 0.54
C LEU A 252 -27.50 -4.44 1.98
N ASN A 253 -26.72 -5.18 2.76
CA ASN A 253 -26.27 -4.73 4.06
C ASN A 253 -25.08 -3.75 3.86
N PRO A 254 -25.16 -2.50 4.33
CA PRO A 254 -24.14 -1.49 4.09
C PRO A 254 -22.77 -1.87 4.69
N ASP A 255 -22.74 -2.58 5.81
CA ASP A 255 -21.48 -2.95 6.46
C ASP A 255 -20.78 -4.10 5.71
N THR A 256 -21.53 -5.16 5.35
CA THR A 256 -20.92 -6.36 4.74
C THR A 256 -20.72 -6.24 3.24
N SER A 257 -21.41 -5.31 2.56
CA SER A 257 -21.19 -5.02 1.13
C SER A 257 -20.12 -3.96 0.87
N TYR A 258 -19.61 -3.30 1.94
CA TYR A 258 -18.68 -2.18 1.81
C TYR A 258 -17.40 -2.58 1.06
N ASP A 259 -16.73 -3.64 1.47
CA ASP A 259 -15.47 -4.07 0.86
C ASP A 259 -15.66 -4.47 -0.60
N VAL A 260 -16.75 -5.19 -0.92
CA VAL A 260 -17.09 -5.61 -2.30
C VAL A 260 -17.28 -4.42 -3.23
N LEU A 261 -17.80 -3.30 -2.71
CA LEU A 261 -18.05 -2.08 -3.50
C LEU A 261 -16.87 -1.11 -3.51
N ASN A 262 -16.01 -1.11 -2.48
CA ASN A 262 -15.02 -0.03 -2.32
C ASN A 262 -13.57 -0.46 -2.47
N ASP A 263 -13.24 -1.75 -2.30
CA ASP A 263 -11.84 -2.21 -2.35
C ASP A 263 -11.19 -1.96 -3.71
N VAL A 264 -11.96 -1.85 -4.78
CA VAL A 264 -11.44 -1.48 -6.11
C VAL A 264 -10.67 -0.15 -6.09
N PHE A 265 -11.09 0.82 -5.27
CA PHE A 265 -10.47 2.15 -5.20
C PHE A 265 -9.15 2.19 -4.42
N ASN A 266 -8.81 1.11 -3.73
CA ASN A 266 -7.54 0.88 -3.04
C ASN A 266 -6.84 -0.39 -3.54
N LEU A 267 -7.17 -0.85 -4.75
CA LEU A 267 -6.72 -2.12 -5.29
C LEU A 267 -5.21 -2.11 -5.52
N THR A 268 -4.49 -2.64 -4.54
CA THR A 268 -3.04 -2.74 -4.56
C THR A 268 -2.62 -4.20 -4.43
N ALA A 269 -1.85 -4.67 -5.38
CA ALA A 269 -1.34 -6.04 -5.41
C ALA A 269 -0.30 -6.27 -4.30
N THR A 270 -0.21 -7.51 -3.83
CA THR A 270 0.85 -7.95 -2.91
C THR A 270 2.19 -7.96 -3.63
N ASP A 271 2.18 -8.46 -4.89
CA ASP A 271 3.38 -8.53 -5.72
C ASP A 271 3.05 -8.58 -7.22
N ILE A 272 4.09 -8.50 -8.07
CA ILE A 272 4.01 -8.63 -9.52
C ILE A 272 4.64 -9.98 -9.90
N ALA A 273 3.84 -10.85 -10.53
CA ALA A 273 4.31 -12.16 -10.94
C ALA A 273 4.98 -12.14 -12.31
N VAL A 274 4.45 -11.38 -13.27
CA VAL A 274 4.93 -11.32 -14.66
C VAL A 274 4.69 -9.95 -15.26
N VAL A 275 5.66 -9.46 -16.01
CA VAL A 275 5.56 -8.26 -16.85
C VAL A 275 5.47 -8.68 -18.32
N ALA A 276 4.61 -8.03 -19.09
CA ALA A 276 4.36 -8.30 -20.51
C ALA A 276 4.10 -9.80 -20.81
N PRO A 277 3.07 -10.40 -20.17
CA PRO A 277 2.77 -11.82 -20.37
C PRO A 277 2.38 -12.12 -21.82
N THR A 278 2.85 -13.27 -22.34
CA THR A 278 2.34 -13.85 -23.59
C THR A 278 1.03 -14.61 -23.35
N ASP A 279 0.31 -14.95 -24.43
CA ASP A 279 -0.94 -15.75 -24.32
C ASP A 279 -0.68 -17.10 -23.62
N GLU A 280 0.50 -17.73 -23.85
CA GLU A 280 0.85 -18.97 -23.18
C GLU A 280 1.08 -18.76 -21.68
N ILE A 281 1.64 -17.64 -21.29
CA ILE A 281 1.81 -17.28 -19.88
C ILE A 281 0.45 -16.96 -19.25
N MET A 282 -0.41 -16.22 -19.93
CA MET A 282 -1.78 -15.97 -19.46
C MET A 282 -2.51 -17.29 -19.17
N ALA A 283 -2.40 -18.28 -20.08
CA ALA A 283 -2.98 -19.61 -19.90
C ALA A 283 -2.37 -20.38 -18.68
N GLN A 284 -1.06 -20.28 -18.45
CA GLN A 284 -0.42 -20.92 -17.28
C GLN A 284 -0.97 -20.37 -15.95
N PHE A 285 -1.31 -19.09 -15.90
CA PHE A 285 -1.89 -18.44 -14.74
C PHE A 285 -3.42 -18.54 -14.67
N GLY A 286 -4.05 -19.21 -15.66
CA GLY A 286 -5.50 -19.41 -15.74
C GLY A 286 -6.24 -18.12 -16.04
N LEU A 287 -5.63 -17.22 -16.83
CA LEU A 287 -6.17 -15.91 -17.17
C LEU A 287 -6.73 -15.85 -18.59
N ASP A 288 -6.50 -16.86 -19.41
CA ASP A 288 -7.16 -17.08 -20.72
C ASP A 288 -8.58 -17.64 -20.56
N ASP A 289 -8.85 -18.34 -19.47
CA ASP A 289 -10.14 -18.83 -19.02
C ASP A 289 -10.21 -18.63 -17.49
N PRO A 290 -10.48 -17.39 -17.00
CA PRO A 290 -10.29 -17.02 -15.61
C PRO A 290 -11.31 -17.71 -14.68
N PHE A 291 -10.92 -17.92 -13.42
CA PHE A 291 -11.81 -18.37 -12.35
C PHE A 291 -12.95 -17.38 -12.13
N ALA A 292 -12.64 -16.07 -12.17
CA ALA A 292 -13.65 -15.03 -12.11
C ALA A 292 -13.30 -13.85 -13.03
N GLU A 293 -14.36 -13.23 -13.57
CA GLU A 293 -14.31 -11.93 -14.21
C GLU A 293 -15.11 -10.93 -13.38
N VAL A 294 -14.52 -9.79 -13.10
CA VAL A 294 -15.15 -8.73 -12.32
C VAL A 294 -15.16 -7.46 -13.16
N ASP A 295 -16.36 -7.03 -13.53
CA ASP A 295 -16.57 -5.85 -14.35
C ASP A 295 -17.17 -4.72 -13.51
N PHE A 296 -16.47 -3.60 -13.47
CA PHE A 296 -16.92 -2.38 -12.81
C PHE A 296 -17.27 -1.32 -13.86
N ASP A 297 -18.51 -0.88 -13.86
CA ASP A 297 -18.96 0.34 -14.54
C ASP A 297 -18.84 1.50 -13.54
N ILE A 298 -17.76 2.26 -13.63
CA ILE A 298 -17.42 3.36 -12.71
C ILE A 298 -17.58 4.68 -13.46
N VAL A 299 -18.06 5.71 -12.78
CA VAL A 299 -18.09 7.06 -13.35
C VAL A 299 -16.68 7.50 -13.73
N GLY A 300 -16.46 7.77 -15.01
CA GLY A 300 -15.15 8.16 -15.55
C GLY A 300 -14.37 7.04 -16.24
N GLY A 301 -14.82 5.80 -16.19
CA GLY A 301 -14.20 4.69 -16.94
C GLY A 301 -14.54 3.31 -16.38
N ASN A 302 -14.65 2.35 -17.27
CA ASN A 302 -14.85 0.96 -16.88
C ASN A 302 -13.53 0.33 -16.44
N PHE A 303 -13.60 -0.60 -15.50
CA PHE A 303 -12.47 -1.38 -15.06
C PHE A 303 -12.83 -2.87 -15.02
N LYS A 304 -11.96 -3.71 -15.55
CA LYS A 304 -12.13 -5.17 -15.55
C LYS A 304 -10.95 -5.84 -14.87
N LEU A 305 -11.24 -6.74 -13.93
CA LEU A 305 -10.27 -7.60 -13.27
C LEU A 305 -10.55 -9.06 -13.62
N LEU A 306 -9.55 -9.75 -14.18
CA LEU A 306 -9.56 -11.19 -14.37
C LEU A 306 -8.86 -11.82 -13.15
N ILE A 307 -9.50 -12.81 -12.52
CA ILE A 307 -8.97 -13.56 -11.38
C ILE A 307 -8.71 -15.00 -11.84
N GLY A 308 -7.45 -15.38 -11.85
CA GLY A 308 -6.98 -16.67 -12.37
C GLY A 308 -6.75 -17.72 -11.27
N ASN A 309 -5.67 -18.51 -11.46
CA ASN A 309 -5.28 -19.61 -10.59
C ASN A 309 -4.89 -19.13 -9.19
N GLU A 310 -5.02 -20.02 -8.22
CA GLU A 310 -4.50 -19.86 -6.88
C GLU A 310 -2.97 -19.96 -6.85
N TYR A 311 -2.34 -19.19 -5.95
CA TYR A 311 -0.96 -19.45 -5.55
C TYR A 311 -0.90 -19.89 -4.09
N VAL A 312 0.07 -20.76 -3.80
CA VAL A 312 0.19 -21.43 -2.51
C VAL A 312 1.57 -21.22 -1.90
N ASP A 313 1.66 -21.33 -0.58
CA ASP A 313 2.94 -21.39 0.11
C ASP A 313 3.61 -22.77 -0.02
N SER A 314 4.78 -22.93 0.61
CA SER A 314 5.55 -24.19 0.63
C SER A 314 4.80 -25.38 1.25
N ASP A 315 3.79 -25.11 2.07
CA ASP A 315 2.98 -26.12 2.76
C ASP A 315 1.69 -26.46 1.99
N GLY A 316 1.47 -25.79 0.83
CA GLY A 316 0.30 -25.97 -0.03
C GLY A 316 -0.93 -25.19 0.44
N LYS A 317 -0.78 -24.25 1.38
CA LYS A 317 -1.85 -23.35 1.80
C LYS A 317 -2.05 -22.28 0.74
N VAL A 318 -3.30 -22.09 0.31
CA VAL A 318 -3.67 -20.98 -0.59
C VAL A 318 -3.43 -19.65 0.11
N LEU A 319 -2.63 -18.80 -0.50
CA LEU A 319 -2.35 -17.44 -0.07
C LEU A 319 -3.19 -16.43 -0.81
N GLY A 320 -3.51 -16.70 -2.09
CA GLY A 320 -4.26 -15.77 -2.92
C GLY A 320 -4.40 -16.27 -4.36
N ARG A 321 -4.61 -15.31 -5.27
CA ARG A 321 -4.78 -15.60 -6.71
C ARG A 321 -3.98 -14.67 -7.58
N TYR A 322 -3.63 -15.17 -8.76
CA TYR A 322 -3.08 -14.35 -9.83
C TYR A 322 -4.20 -13.57 -10.50
N CYS A 323 -3.97 -12.29 -10.75
CA CYS A 323 -4.96 -11.41 -11.36
C CYS A 323 -4.34 -10.62 -12.52
N TYR A 324 -5.19 -10.22 -13.46
CA TYR A 324 -4.83 -9.36 -14.57
C TYR A 324 -5.88 -8.26 -14.72
N ALA A 325 -5.44 -7.02 -14.79
CA ALA A 325 -6.32 -5.89 -15.03
C ALA A 325 -6.24 -5.48 -16.50
N ASP A 326 -7.41 -5.29 -17.13
CA ASP A 326 -7.46 -4.90 -18.54
C ASP A 326 -6.75 -3.55 -18.77
N GLY A 327 -5.92 -3.49 -19.80
CA GLY A 327 -5.12 -2.31 -20.13
C GLY A 327 -3.79 -2.18 -19.35
N ILE A 328 -3.51 -3.05 -18.36
CA ILE A 328 -2.25 -3.09 -17.64
C ILE A 328 -1.52 -4.38 -17.98
N ASN A 329 -0.43 -4.30 -18.70
CA ASN A 329 0.29 -5.46 -19.24
C ASN A 329 1.15 -6.18 -18.18
N MET A 330 0.54 -6.54 -17.02
CA MET A 330 1.19 -7.23 -15.91
C MET A 330 0.25 -8.24 -15.24
N ILE A 331 0.79 -9.37 -14.78
CA ILE A 331 0.09 -10.32 -13.90
C ILE A 331 0.49 -10.00 -12.47
N TYR A 332 -0.49 -9.79 -11.64
CA TYR A 332 -0.36 -9.45 -10.23
C TYR A 332 -0.68 -10.63 -9.32
N MET A 333 -0.14 -10.59 -8.10
CA MET A 333 -0.48 -11.50 -7.01
C MET A 333 -1.31 -10.74 -5.97
N PHE A 334 -2.48 -11.27 -5.62
CA PHE A 334 -3.35 -10.72 -4.59
C PHE A 334 -3.62 -11.73 -3.51
N ASN A 335 -3.55 -11.30 -2.25
CA ASN A 335 -4.02 -12.12 -1.15
C ASN A 335 -5.54 -12.30 -1.22
N THR A 336 -6.05 -13.41 -0.66
CA THR A 336 -7.48 -13.75 -0.72
C THR A 336 -8.39 -12.69 -0.11
N ASP A 337 -7.94 -12.02 0.94
CA ASP A 337 -8.69 -10.99 1.68
C ASP A 337 -8.73 -9.63 0.97
N THR A 338 -7.88 -9.41 -0.04
CA THR A 338 -7.84 -8.16 -0.80
C THR A 338 -8.65 -8.21 -2.10
N ILE A 339 -9.23 -9.36 -2.44
CA ILE A 339 -10.07 -9.59 -3.62
C ILE A 339 -11.40 -10.25 -3.22
N PRO A 340 -12.30 -9.55 -2.52
CA PRO A 340 -13.54 -10.13 -2.00
C PRO A 340 -14.42 -10.76 -3.08
N TRP A 341 -14.30 -10.30 -4.32
CA TRP A 341 -15.05 -10.81 -5.47
C TRP A 341 -14.77 -12.28 -5.79
N ALA A 342 -13.62 -12.80 -5.35
CA ALA A 342 -13.25 -14.22 -5.55
C ALA A 342 -14.08 -15.17 -4.68
N THR A 343 -14.69 -14.70 -3.60
CA THR A 343 -15.31 -15.57 -2.60
C THR A 343 -16.71 -15.15 -2.19
N VAL A 344 -17.10 -13.89 -2.37
CA VAL A 344 -18.39 -13.36 -1.91
C VAL A 344 -19.58 -14.17 -2.44
N MET A 345 -20.54 -14.42 -1.55
CA MET A 345 -21.82 -15.03 -1.90
C MET A 345 -22.96 -14.02 -1.69
N PRO A 346 -24.09 -14.13 -2.41
CA PRO A 346 -25.22 -13.22 -2.29
C PRO A 346 -25.70 -12.99 -0.86
N LEU A 347 -25.73 -14.03 -0.04
CA LEU A 347 -26.21 -13.94 1.34
C LEU A 347 -25.23 -13.25 2.28
N ASP A 348 -23.93 -13.22 1.95
CA ASP A 348 -22.91 -12.57 2.78
C ASP A 348 -23.11 -11.05 2.82
N ILE A 349 -23.61 -10.49 1.71
CA ILE A 349 -23.77 -9.04 1.53
C ILE A 349 -25.22 -8.57 1.54
N SER A 350 -26.18 -9.49 1.66
CA SER A 350 -27.59 -9.13 1.65
C SER A 350 -28.08 -8.64 3.01
N MET A 351 -29.05 -7.73 2.96
CA MET A 351 -29.76 -7.32 4.17
C MET A 351 -30.55 -8.51 4.73
N THR A 352 -30.23 -8.93 5.93
CA THR A 352 -30.94 -9.99 6.65
C THR A 352 -32.13 -9.46 7.47
N MET A 353 -32.18 -8.14 7.65
CA MET A 353 -33.30 -7.48 8.35
C MET A 353 -34.47 -7.27 7.39
N ILE A 354 -35.53 -8.04 7.53
CA ILE A 354 -36.72 -7.97 6.68
C ILE A 354 -37.49 -6.67 6.89
N THR A 355 -37.45 -6.12 8.10
CA THR A 355 -38.08 -4.85 8.46
C THR A 355 -37.35 -4.17 9.61
N SER A 356 -37.18 -2.86 9.51
CA SER A 356 -36.63 -2.01 10.55
C SER A 356 -37.69 -1.11 11.19
N THR A 357 -38.97 -1.50 11.08
CA THR A 357 -40.09 -0.74 11.63
C THR A 357 -39.94 -0.57 13.15
N TYR A 358 -39.96 0.69 13.60
CA TYR A 358 -39.94 0.95 15.04
C TYR A 358 -41.16 0.38 15.72
N ILE A 359 -40.97 -0.27 16.86
CA ILE A 359 -42.03 -0.96 17.60
C ILE A 359 -43.23 -0.06 17.92
N TYR A 360 -43.00 1.24 18.15
CA TYR A 360 -44.08 2.21 18.40
C TYR A 360 -44.88 2.58 17.12
N SER A 361 -44.42 2.16 15.97
CA SER A 361 -45.14 2.32 14.69
C SER A 361 -45.94 1.10 14.29
N ILE A 362 -45.85 0.02 15.11
CA ILE A 362 -46.59 -1.24 14.89
C ILE A 362 -47.86 -1.23 15.72
N SER A 363 -49.02 -1.39 15.09
CA SER A 363 -50.31 -1.53 15.79
C SER A 363 -50.67 -2.98 16.02
N SER A 364 -50.30 -3.88 15.11
CA SER A 364 -50.53 -5.31 15.22
C SER A 364 -49.53 -6.13 14.42
N ILE A 365 -49.33 -7.38 14.81
CA ILE A 365 -48.55 -8.37 14.09
C ILE A 365 -49.39 -9.64 13.96
N ASP A 366 -49.61 -10.10 12.73
CA ASP A 366 -50.26 -11.38 12.42
C ASP A 366 -49.20 -12.39 11.97
N VAL A 367 -49.09 -13.49 12.69
CA VAL A 367 -48.17 -14.58 12.33
C VAL A 367 -49.01 -15.78 11.92
N ALA A 368 -49.00 -16.13 10.63
CA ALA A 368 -49.70 -17.31 10.11
C ALA A 368 -48.66 -18.35 9.66
N THR A 369 -48.85 -19.57 10.15
CA THR A 369 -48.12 -20.77 9.73
C THR A 369 -49.10 -21.75 9.06
N ALA A 370 -48.58 -22.86 8.49
CA ALA A 370 -49.44 -23.88 7.90
C ALA A 370 -50.49 -24.43 8.90
N ASP A 371 -50.16 -24.46 10.21
CA ASP A 371 -50.92 -25.12 11.24
C ASP A 371 -51.54 -24.17 12.27
N SER A 372 -51.18 -22.88 12.26
CA SER A 372 -51.65 -21.93 13.28
C SER A 372 -51.64 -20.48 12.75
N SER A 373 -52.47 -19.65 13.38
CA SER A 373 -52.43 -18.19 13.20
C SER A 373 -52.48 -17.55 14.57
N THR A 374 -51.58 -16.59 14.82
CA THR A 374 -51.53 -15.85 16.07
C THR A 374 -51.52 -14.35 15.72
N HIS A 375 -52.44 -13.64 16.38
CA HIS A 375 -52.56 -12.19 16.29
C HIS A 375 -52.00 -11.55 17.54
N PHE A 376 -51.09 -10.61 17.37
CA PHE A 376 -50.55 -9.75 18.44
C PHE A 376 -51.05 -8.33 18.20
N GLU A 377 -51.68 -7.75 19.18
CA GLU A 377 -52.14 -6.35 19.11
C GLU A 377 -51.42 -5.53 20.16
N LEU A 378 -50.91 -4.36 19.75
CA LEU A 378 -50.27 -3.42 20.62
C LEU A 378 -51.32 -2.56 21.31
N ASN A 379 -51.49 -2.73 22.62
CA ASN A 379 -52.40 -1.94 23.46
C ASN A 379 -51.58 -1.02 24.37
N GLY A 380 -51.69 0.29 24.18
CA GLY A 380 -50.99 1.26 24.99
C GLY A 380 -49.94 2.05 24.23
N ASP A 381 -49.16 2.85 24.93
CA ASP A 381 -48.02 3.54 24.37
C ASP A 381 -46.80 2.60 24.28
N SER A 382 -45.71 3.07 23.66
CA SER A 382 -44.51 2.28 23.38
C SER A 382 -43.79 1.68 24.58
N SER A 383 -44.25 1.93 25.79
CA SER A 383 -43.66 1.44 27.04
C SER A 383 -44.44 0.28 27.69
N ASP A 384 -45.63 -0.06 27.18
CA ASP A 384 -46.51 -1.03 27.80
C ASP A 384 -47.05 -2.06 26.80
N PHE A 385 -46.25 -3.11 26.53
CA PHE A 385 -46.60 -4.20 25.61
C PHE A 385 -47.34 -5.30 26.36
N GLN A 386 -48.58 -5.56 25.96
CA GLN A 386 -49.32 -6.73 26.45
C GLN A 386 -49.67 -7.68 25.30
N VAL A 387 -49.24 -8.92 25.40
CA VAL A 387 -49.69 -10.00 24.50
C VAL A 387 -51.04 -10.52 25.04
N LYS A 388 -52.06 -10.51 24.21
CA LYS A 388 -53.37 -11.15 24.49
C LYS A 388 -53.43 -12.53 23.91
#